data_0c83f73ced1f52f7cd3670d0e0ba6f1a
#
_entry.id   0c83f73ced1f52f7cd3670d0e0ba6f1a
#
_cell.length_a   1.000
_cell.length_b   1.000
_cell.length_c   1.000
_cell.angle_alpha   90.00
_cell.angle_beta   90.00
_cell.angle_gamma   90.00
#
_symmetry.space_group_name_H-M   'P 1'
#
loop_
_entity.id
_entity.type
_entity.pdbx_description
1 polymer ?
#
loop_
_entity_poly.entity_id
_entity_poly.type
_entity_poly.pdbx_seq_one_letter_code
_entity_poly.pdbx_strand_id
1 'polypeptide(L)'
;SADSNRVKTLNNLAWNLRSIDPKLAMSYALQSTKLAQKIHFDKGRGDAYNAIGVIHYRRGEYVEATQAHLQALTIREMIGDRAGMASSYINLGNIYSDQSNNKAAIDNYLLAAKILEGSEDVNRLTLVYLNIGVVFYSENKNDESLIYCEKAKESAIKCNDKASEAQALNNIGVIREEQQLYDEALVAYKASYMTNQLLGNKREMADNMMNIGHIYLLKKDFAEAINWHKRAETEAREISYLEGLCALYKDFAMDYETVGDYKTALAYYTRHKNLSDSLFNEENSTKINSLMDKWETDRNEKEFIVKQQELFNQQENDRMADQRLWVIASGGIVLLLFGGYAFYASKRIKRAQMLIDAQN
;
A
#
# COMPACT_ATOMS: atom_id res chain seq x y z
N SER A 1 26.27 2.53 -15.01
CA SER A 1 26.53 3.97 -15.19
C SER A 1 26.19 4.73 -13.90
N ALA A 2 26.69 5.96 -13.74
CA ALA A 2 26.37 6.83 -12.60
C ALA A 2 24.85 7.03 -12.46
N ASP A 3 24.15 7.21 -13.58
CA ASP A 3 22.71 7.39 -13.62
C ASP A 3 21.93 6.13 -13.18
N SER A 4 22.39 4.94 -13.53
CA SER A 4 21.78 3.68 -13.05
C SER A 4 21.94 3.53 -11.53
N ASN A 5 23.07 3.95 -10.96
CA ASN A 5 23.26 3.97 -9.51
C ASN A 5 22.33 4.99 -8.84
N ARG A 6 22.13 6.16 -9.48
CA ARG A 6 21.17 7.16 -8.99
C ARG A 6 19.74 6.62 -8.95
N VAL A 7 19.31 5.89 -9.99
CA VAL A 7 18.00 5.21 -10.01
C VAL A 7 17.88 4.23 -8.83
N LYS A 8 18.88 3.39 -8.61
CA LYS A 8 18.90 2.44 -7.49
C LYS A 8 18.80 3.17 -6.13
N THR A 9 19.55 4.26 -5.96
CA THR A 9 19.50 5.07 -4.74
C THR A 9 18.10 5.67 -4.52
N LEU A 10 17.48 6.24 -5.57
CA LEU A 10 16.14 6.79 -5.50
C LEU A 10 15.09 5.71 -5.13
N ASN A 11 15.19 4.51 -5.71
CA ASN A 11 14.32 3.38 -5.36
C ASN A 11 14.51 2.96 -3.89
N ASN A 12 15.75 2.89 -3.42
CA ASN A 12 16.02 2.57 -2.02
C ASN A 12 15.49 3.63 -1.05
N LEU A 13 15.63 4.91 -1.39
CA LEU A 13 15.05 6.02 -0.59
C LEU A 13 13.52 5.93 -0.56
N ALA A 14 12.88 5.73 -1.72
CA ALA A 14 11.43 5.53 -1.81
C ALA A 14 10.96 4.34 -0.95
N TRP A 15 11.69 3.22 -1.01
CA TRP A 15 11.37 2.04 -0.23
C TRP A 15 11.51 2.26 1.27
N ASN A 16 12.61 2.87 1.72
CA ASN A 16 12.87 3.08 3.14
C ASN A 16 11.94 4.13 3.77
N LEU A 17 11.53 5.14 3.00
CA LEU A 17 10.67 6.21 3.47
C LEU A 17 9.16 5.91 3.34
N ARG A 18 8.78 4.81 2.68
CA ARG A 18 7.37 4.48 2.39
C ARG A 18 6.41 4.45 3.58
N SER A 19 6.94 4.22 4.78
CA SER A 19 6.18 4.18 6.04
C SER A 19 6.42 5.40 6.92
N ILE A 20 7.53 6.13 6.71
CA ILE A 20 7.98 7.26 7.54
C ILE A 20 7.48 8.56 6.94
N ASP A 21 7.71 8.76 5.65
CA ASP A 21 7.26 9.92 4.87
C ASP A 21 6.80 9.46 3.47
N PRO A 22 5.53 9.03 3.35
CA PRO A 22 4.99 8.54 2.08
C PRO A 22 4.98 9.58 0.96
N LYS A 23 4.90 10.89 1.30
CA LYS A 23 4.93 11.98 0.30
C LYS A 23 6.33 12.10 -0.32
N LEU A 24 7.36 12.11 0.51
CA LEU A 24 8.75 12.15 0.06
C LEU A 24 9.13 10.84 -0.67
N ALA A 25 8.70 9.69 -0.16
CA ALA A 25 8.89 8.40 -0.82
C ALA A 25 8.32 8.39 -2.24
N MET A 26 7.09 8.90 -2.43
CA MET A 26 6.45 9.04 -3.73
C MET A 26 7.25 9.95 -4.66
N SER A 27 7.74 11.09 -4.16
CA SER A 27 8.60 12.00 -4.95
C SER A 27 9.85 11.29 -5.47
N TYR A 28 10.54 10.50 -4.63
CA TYR A 28 11.72 9.74 -5.06
C TYR A 28 11.37 8.64 -6.06
N ALA A 29 10.27 7.92 -5.87
CA ALA A 29 9.83 6.89 -6.80
C ALA A 29 9.50 7.48 -8.19
N LEU A 30 8.82 8.61 -8.26
CA LEU A 30 8.52 9.32 -9.51
C LEU A 30 9.78 9.86 -10.19
N GLN A 31 10.74 10.41 -9.43
CA GLN A 31 12.03 10.81 -9.99
C GLN A 31 12.80 9.62 -10.55
N SER A 32 12.78 8.50 -9.83
CA SER A 32 13.40 7.25 -10.27
C SER A 32 12.78 6.75 -11.58
N THR A 33 11.45 6.72 -11.69
CA THR A 33 10.72 6.30 -12.90
C THR A 33 11.14 7.14 -14.10
N LYS A 34 11.16 8.48 -13.97
CA LYS A 34 11.54 9.41 -15.04
C LYS A 34 13.00 9.20 -15.49
N LEU A 35 13.91 9.07 -14.52
CA LEU A 35 15.33 8.87 -14.83
C LEU A 35 15.56 7.50 -15.46
N ALA A 36 14.96 6.43 -14.91
CA ALA A 36 15.07 5.08 -15.43
C ALA A 36 14.54 4.97 -16.88
N GLN A 37 13.45 5.63 -17.19
CA GLN A 37 12.90 5.72 -18.54
C GLN A 37 13.86 6.44 -19.49
N LYS A 38 14.43 7.58 -19.07
CA LYS A 38 15.38 8.37 -19.88
C LYS A 38 16.62 7.59 -20.25
N ILE A 39 17.12 6.72 -19.35
CA ILE A 39 18.35 5.95 -19.56
C ILE A 39 18.10 4.50 -20.00
N HIS A 40 16.84 4.13 -20.30
CA HIS A 40 16.42 2.78 -20.67
C HIS A 40 16.81 1.70 -19.66
N PHE A 41 16.70 2.02 -18.36
CA PHE A 41 16.99 1.10 -17.28
C PHE A 41 15.69 0.46 -16.76
N ASP A 42 15.15 -0.51 -17.53
CA ASP A 42 13.82 -1.11 -17.29
C ASP A 42 13.72 -1.81 -15.93
N LYS A 43 14.77 -2.50 -15.46
CA LYS A 43 14.74 -3.08 -14.11
C LYS A 43 14.51 -2.02 -13.04
N GLY A 44 15.23 -0.90 -13.10
CA GLY A 44 15.06 0.21 -12.16
C GLY A 44 13.68 0.87 -12.27
N ARG A 45 13.10 0.90 -13.48
CA ARG A 45 11.75 1.41 -13.72
C ARG A 45 10.67 0.49 -13.10
N GLY A 46 10.82 -0.83 -13.26
CA GLY A 46 9.95 -1.83 -12.61
C GLY A 46 9.98 -1.74 -11.08
N ASP A 47 11.17 -1.53 -10.50
CA ASP A 47 11.31 -1.36 -9.05
C ASP A 47 10.69 -0.04 -8.55
N ALA A 48 10.79 1.05 -9.34
CA ALA A 48 10.14 2.31 -9.03
C ALA A 48 8.60 2.20 -9.04
N TYR A 49 8.01 1.56 -10.05
CA TYR A 49 6.57 1.30 -10.08
C TYR A 49 6.11 0.39 -8.94
N ASN A 50 6.91 -0.59 -8.55
CA ASN A 50 6.63 -1.41 -7.37
C ASN A 50 6.60 -0.56 -6.09
N ALA A 51 7.54 0.36 -5.91
CA ALA A 51 7.53 1.26 -4.76
C ALA A 51 6.29 2.19 -4.76
N ILE A 52 5.91 2.74 -5.92
CA ILE A 52 4.69 3.53 -6.10
C ILE A 52 3.46 2.70 -5.69
N GLY A 53 3.35 1.46 -6.17
CA GLY A 53 2.25 0.55 -5.85
C GLY A 53 2.14 0.29 -4.35
N VAL A 54 3.27 0.01 -3.68
CA VAL A 54 3.28 -0.21 -2.22
C VAL A 54 2.90 1.06 -1.44
N ILE A 55 3.32 2.24 -1.89
CA ILE A 55 2.93 3.52 -1.25
C ILE A 55 1.42 3.75 -1.37
N HIS A 56 0.83 3.56 -2.56
CA HIS A 56 -0.62 3.68 -2.76
C HIS A 56 -1.39 2.64 -1.94
N TYR A 57 -0.94 1.37 -1.94
CA TYR A 57 -1.55 0.30 -1.15
C TYR A 57 -1.64 0.66 0.34
N ARG A 58 -0.54 1.14 0.93
CA ARG A 58 -0.51 1.57 2.34
C ARG A 58 -1.44 2.75 2.66
N ARG A 59 -1.77 3.54 1.66
CA ARG A 59 -2.74 4.64 1.77
C ARG A 59 -4.18 4.21 1.51
N GLY A 60 -4.41 2.91 1.23
CA GLY A 60 -5.72 2.36 0.87
C GLY A 60 -6.20 2.80 -0.53
N GLU A 61 -5.31 3.26 -1.37
CA GLU A 61 -5.56 3.70 -2.75
C GLU A 61 -5.38 2.48 -3.67
N TYR A 62 -6.31 1.52 -3.56
CA TYR A 62 -6.17 0.19 -4.20
C TYR A 62 -6.16 0.23 -5.72
N VAL A 63 -6.86 1.18 -6.34
CA VAL A 63 -6.90 1.32 -7.81
C VAL A 63 -5.54 1.73 -8.34
N GLU A 64 -4.95 2.78 -7.76
CA GLU A 64 -3.63 3.30 -8.12
C GLU A 64 -2.53 2.28 -7.81
N ALA A 65 -2.65 1.58 -6.68
CA ALA A 65 -1.73 0.50 -6.32
C ALA A 65 -1.75 -0.63 -7.36
N THR A 66 -2.95 -1.07 -7.76
CA THR A 66 -3.12 -2.11 -8.79
C THR A 66 -2.50 -1.67 -10.12
N GLN A 67 -2.77 -0.43 -10.56
CA GLN A 67 -2.21 0.10 -11.81
C GLN A 67 -0.68 0.12 -11.77
N ALA A 68 -0.09 0.58 -10.67
CA ALA A 68 1.36 0.63 -10.52
C ALA A 68 1.99 -0.78 -10.52
N HIS A 69 1.39 -1.75 -9.82
CA HIS A 69 1.89 -3.12 -9.81
C HIS A 69 1.74 -3.82 -11.16
N LEU A 70 0.68 -3.54 -11.93
CA LEU A 70 0.53 -4.03 -13.31
C LEU A 70 1.58 -3.43 -14.24
N GLN A 71 1.90 -2.13 -14.10
CA GLN A 71 2.99 -1.51 -14.85
C GLN A 71 4.35 -2.12 -14.51
N ALA A 72 4.61 -2.37 -13.21
CA ALA A 72 5.81 -3.08 -12.78
C ALA A 72 5.86 -4.49 -13.37
N LEU A 73 4.76 -5.24 -13.35
CA LEU A 73 4.65 -6.60 -13.89
C LEU A 73 4.95 -6.63 -15.38
N THR A 74 4.31 -5.77 -16.19
CA THR A 74 4.54 -5.68 -17.63
C THR A 74 6.01 -5.45 -17.96
N ILE A 75 6.68 -4.53 -17.25
CA ILE A 75 8.11 -4.28 -17.45
C ILE A 75 8.94 -5.52 -17.09
N ARG A 76 8.63 -6.16 -15.97
CA ARG A 76 9.33 -7.35 -15.48
C ARG A 76 9.17 -8.55 -16.39
N GLU A 77 8.00 -8.72 -17.02
CA GLU A 77 7.76 -9.71 -18.06
C GLU A 77 8.62 -9.45 -19.29
N MET A 78 8.67 -8.20 -19.78
CA MET A 78 9.48 -7.82 -20.93
C MET A 78 10.98 -8.12 -20.74
N ILE A 79 11.52 -7.95 -19.52
CA ILE A 79 12.94 -8.18 -19.22
C ILE A 79 13.23 -9.57 -18.65
N GLY A 80 12.20 -10.41 -18.44
CA GLY A 80 12.35 -11.75 -17.87
C GLY A 80 12.73 -11.76 -16.38
N ASP A 81 12.42 -10.70 -15.60
CA ASP A 81 12.71 -10.62 -14.16
C ASP A 81 11.71 -11.47 -13.37
N ARG A 82 11.93 -12.78 -13.31
CA ARG A 82 11.06 -13.74 -12.61
C ARG A 82 10.86 -13.37 -11.12
N ALA A 83 11.93 -12.99 -10.42
CA ALA A 83 11.85 -12.61 -9.01
C ALA A 83 10.99 -11.36 -8.79
N GLY A 84 11.12 -10.38 -9.69
CA GLY A 84 10.27 -9.20 -9.72
C GLY A 84 8.82 -9.55 -10.04
N MET A 85 8.57 -10.40 -11.05
CA MET A 85 7.21 -10.86 -11.40
C MET A 85 6.51 -11.49 -10.19
N ALA A 86 7.19 -12.40 -9.45
CA ALA A 86 6.64 -12.98 -8.23
C ALA A 86 6.25 -11.90 -7.21
N SER A 87 7.11 -10.88 -7.02
CA SER A 87 6.78 -9.75 -6.13
C SER A 87 5.55 -8.97 -6.60
N SER A 88 5.37 -8.73 -7.90
CA SER A 88 4.18 -8.07 -8.43
C SER A 88 2.92 -8.89 -8.20
N TYR A 89 2.96 -10.20 -8.45
CA TYR A 89 1.84 -11.09 -8.20
C TYR A 89 1.47 -11.17 -6.70
N ILE A 90 2.45 -11.23 -5.79
CA ILE A 90 2.21 -11.19 -4.34
C ILE A 90 1.47 -9.90 -3.97
N ASN A 91 1.94 -8.74 -4.44
CA ASN A 91 1.33 -7.46 -4.11
C ASN A 91 -0.09 -7.33 -4.69
N LEU A 92 -0.33 -7.80 -5.91
CA LEU A 92 -1.68 -7.87 -6.50
C LEU A 92 -2.58 -8.81 -5.69
N GLY A 93 -2.05 -9.98 -5.27
CA GLY A 93 -2.74 -10.91 -4.39
C GLY A 93 -3.16 -10.26 -3.07
N ASN A 94 -2.26 -9.52 -2.42
CA ASN A 94 -2.55 -8.78 -1.18
C ASN A 94 -3.67 -7.75 -1.38
N ILE A 95 -3.61 -6.95 -2.48
CA ILE A 95 -4.64 -5.96 -2.79
C ILE A 95 -6.00 -6.64 -2.97
N TYR A 96 -6.07 -7.72 -3.74
CA TYR A 96 -7.33 -8.44 -3.97
C TYR A 96 -7.86 -9.11 -2.71
N SER A 97 -6.97 -9.63 -1.85
CA SER A 97 -7.34 -10.19 -0.55
C SER A 97 -7.99 -9.13 0.35
N ASP A 98 -7.38 -7.94 0.47
CA ASP A 98 -7.94 -6.83 1.26
C ASP A 98 -9.28 -6.31 0.72
N GLN A 99 -9.50 -6.45 -0.60
CA GLN A 99 -10.77 -6.14 -1.25
C GLN A 99 -11.79 -7.30 -1.14
N SER A 100 -11.46 -8.39 -0.43
CA SER A 100 -12.28 -9.60 -0.34
C SER A 100 -12.56 -10.26 -1.70
N ASN A 101 -11.72 -9.98 -2.71
CA ASN A 101 -11.74 -10.67 -3.98
C ASN A 101 -10.86 -11.92 -3.93
N ASN A 102 -11.30 -12.89 -3.14
CA ASN A 102 -10.53 -14.09 -2.79
C ASN A 102 -10.08 -14.88 -4.02
N LYS A 103 -10.94 -14.98 -5.05
CA LYS A 103 -10.57 -15.68 -6.29
C LYS A 103 -9.36 -15.04 -6.97
N ALA A 104 -9.39 -13.71 -7.19
CA ALA A 104 -8.27 -13.01 -7.81
C ALA A 104 -7.02 -13.03 -6.91
N ALA A 105 -7.17 -13.00 -5.58
CA ALA A 105 -6.06 -13.15 -4.65
C ALA A 105 -5.38 -14.51 -4.80
N ILE A 106 -6.13 -15.61 -4.76
CA ILE A 106 -5.61 -16.96 -4.93
C ILE A 106 -4.92 -17.12 -6.29
N ASP A 107 -5.56 -16.68 -7.39
CA ASP A 107 -4.99 -16.78 -8.73
C ASP A 107 -3.60 -16.09 -8.80
N ASN A 108 -3.47 -14.89 -8.25
CA ASN A 108 -2.20 -14.17 -8.22
C ASN A 108 -1.16 -14.83 -7.31
N TYR A 109 -1.53 -15.28 -6.13
CA TYR A 109 -0.63 -16.01 -5.24
C TYR A 109 -0.14 -17.33 -5.86
N LEU A 110 -1.00 -18.08 -6.56
CA LEU A 110 -0.60 -19.30 -7.25
C LEU A 110 0.40 -19.01 -8.38
N LEU A 111 0.24 -17.91 -9.13
CA LEU A 111 1.23 -17.48 -10.12
C LEU A 111 2.57 -17.15 -9.46
N ALA A 112 2.55 -16.46 -8.32
CA ALA A 112 3.75 -16.19 -7.55
C ALA A 112 4.41 -17.48 -7.05
N ALA A 113 3.64 -18.40 -6.46
CA ALA A 113 4.13 -19.70 -5.96
C ALA A 113 4.80 -20.51 -7.08
N LYS A 114 4.17 -20.61 -8.26
CA LYS A 114 4.73 -21.32 -9.43
C LYS A 114 6.08 -20.77 -9.87
N ILE A 115 6.30 -19.46 -9.74
CA ILE A 115 7.58 -18.84 -10.04
C ILE A 115 8.61 -19.18 -8.97
N LEU A 116 8.20 -19.13 -7.70
CA LEU A 116 9.06 -19.29 -6.53
C LEU A 116 9.43 -20.75 -6.27
N GLU A 117 8.57 -21.73 -6.57
CA GLU A 117 8.86 -23.16 -6.48
C GLU A 117 10.09 -23.59 -7.28
N GLY A 118 10.42 -22.88 -8.35
CA GLY A 118 11.61 -23.08 -9.16
C GLY A 118 12.80 -22.18 -8.78
N SER A 119 12.75 -21.51 -7.62
CA SER A 119 13.78 -20.56 -7.18
C SER A 119 14.38 -20.93 -5.83
N GLU A 120 15.48 -20.29 -5.46
CA GLU A 120 16.09 -20.42 -4.12
C GLU A 120 15.38 -19.58 -3.04
N ASP A 121 14.38 -18.79 -3.42
CA ASP A 121 13.68 -17.87 -2.51
C ASP A 121 12.56 -18.57 -1.74
N VAL A 122 12.97 -19.52 -0.92
CA VAL A 122 12.05 -20.34 -0.12
C VAL A 122 11.30 -19.49 0.91
N ASN A 123 11.91 -18.42 1.43
CA ASN A 123 11.25 -17.53 2.39
C ASN A 123 10.01 -16.85 1.79
N ARG A 124 10.11 -16.30 0.57
CA ARG A 124 8.93 -15.71 -0.09
C ARG A 124 7.89 -16.76 -0.47
N LEU A 125 8.32 -17.96 -0.85
CA LEU A 125 7.40 -19.06 -1.13
C LEU A 125 6.59 -19.43 0.12
N THR A 126 7.24 -19.50 1.29
CA THR A 126 6.59 -19.73 2.58
C THR A 126 5.49 -18.70 2.86
N LEU A 127 5.79 -17.40 2.69
CA LEU A 127 4.81 -16.34 2.88
C LEU A 127 3.64 -16.44 1.90
N VAL A 128 3.90 -16.82 0.65
CA VAL A 128 2.84 -17.02 -0.35
C VAL A 128 1.93 -18.18 0.06
N TYR A 129 2.47 -19.30 0.53
CA TYR A 129 1.66 -20.42 1.00
C TYR A 129 0.83 -20.04 2.23
N LEU A 130 1.39 -19.28 3.18
CA LEU A 130 0.63 -18.74 4.31
C LEU A 130 -0.55 -17.89 3.84
N ASN A 131 -0.33 -16.97 2.90
CA ASN A 131 -1.38 -16.11 2.38
C ASN A 131 -2.48 -16.92 1.66
N ILE A 132 -2.10 -17.90 0.84
CA ILE A 132 -3.09 -18.79 0.18
C ILE A 132 -3.91 -19.53 1.23
N GLY A 133 -3.27 -20.09 2.27
CA GLY A 133 -3.95 -20.78 3.37
C GLY A 133 -4.98 -19.89 4.05
N VAL A 134 -4.61 -18.64 4.38
CA VAL A 134 -5.51 -17.66 5.02
C VAL A 134 -6.71 -17.34 4.12
N VAL A 135 -6.50 -17.15 2.81
CA VAL A 135 -7.60 -16.85 1.88
C VAL A 135 -8.55 -18.04 1.73
N PHE A 136 -8.04 -19.28 1.65
CA PHE A 136 -8.90 -20.46 1.64
C PHE A 136 -9.69 -20.62 2.94
N TYR A 137 -9.07 -20.33 4.09
CA TYR A 137 -9.76 -20.33 5.38
C TYR A 137 -10.92 -19.32 5.39
N SER A 138 -10.71 -18.09 4.90
CA SER A 138 -11.77 -17.09 4.82
C SER A 138 -12.96 -17.47 3.91
N GLU A 139 -12.74 -18.43 3.00
CA GLU A 139 -13.80 -19.03 2.17
C GLU A 139 -14.43 -20.30 2.79
N ASN A 140 -14.10 -20.62 4.04
CA ASN A 140 -14.50 -21.88 4.72
C ASN A 140 -14.04 -23.14 3.97
N LYS A 141 -12.96 -23.06 3.19
CA LYS A 141 -12.32 -24.18 2.50
C LYS A 141 -11.19 -24.75 3.36
N ASN A 142 -11.58 -25.38 4.47
CA ASN A 142 -10.64 -25.81 5.50
C ASN A 142 -9.63 -26.85 5.02
N ASP A 143 -9.99 -27.75 4.11
CA ASP A 143 -9.09 -28.77 3.59
C ASP A 143 -7.99 -28.16 2.69
N GLU A 144 -8.37 -27.25 1.77
CA GLU A 144 -7.41 -26.53 0.95
C GLU A 144 -6.52 -25.62 1.79
N SER A 145 -7.09 -24.93 2.78
CA SER A 145 -6.35 -24.10 3.72
C SER A 145 -5.29 -24.92 4.44
N LEU A 146 -5.65 -26.11 4.96
CA LEU A 146 -4.73 -26.99 5.65
C LEU A 146 -3.57 -27.42 4.76
N ILE A 147 -3.84 -27.80 3.49
CA ILE A 147 -2.80 -28.18 2.54
C ILE A 147 -1.75 -27.08 2.39
N TYR A 148 -2.19 -25.82 2.26
CA TYR A 148 -1.26 -24.71 2.07
C TYR A 148 -0.55 -24.29 3.37
N CYS A 149 -1.20 -24.41 4.53
CA CYS A 149 -0.55 -24.21 5.83
C CYS A 149 0.54 -25.27 6.10
N GLU A 150 0.29 -26.54 5.74
CA GLU A 150 1.31 -27.60 5.83
C GLU A 150 2.48 -27.35 4.87
N LYS A 151 2.23 -26.95 3.62
CA LYS A 151 3.27 -26.53 2.68
C LYS A 151 4.09 -25.35 3.23
N ALA A 152 3.43 -24.39 3.85
CA ALA A 152 4.11 -23.25 4.49
C ALA A 152 5.02 -23.70 5.63
N LYS A 153 4.52 -24.59 6.51
CA LYS A 153 5.30 -25.17 7.61
C LYS A 153 6.54 -25.91 7.09
N GLU A 154 6.37 -26.80 6.11
CA GLU A 154 7.49 -27.52 5.50
C GLU A 154 8.52 -26.60 4.87
N SER A 155 8.04 -25.57 4.17
CA SER A 155 8.89 -24.57 3.52
C SER A 155 9.64 -23.73 4.55
N ALA A 156 8.99 -23.29 5.64
CA ALA A 156 9.60 -22.58 6.75
C ALA A 156 10.71 -23.38 7.44
N ILE A 157 10.47 -24.70 7.66
CA ILE A 157 11.49 -25.59 8.22
C ILE A 157 12.71 -25.68 7.28
N LYS A 158 12.51 -25.80 5.96
CA LYS A 158 13.60 -25.86 4.96
C LYS A 158 14.50 -24.64 4.96
N CYS A 159 13.93 -23.45 5.15
CA CYS A 159 14.69 -22.19 5.17
C CYS A 159 15.05 -21.73 6.59
N ASN A 160 14.75 -22.54 7.63
CA ASN A 160 14.96 -22.21 9.04
C ASN A 160 14.28 -20.91 9.49
N ASP A 161 13.13 -20.58 8.90
CA ASP A 161 12.28 -19.44 9.28
C ASP A 161 11.32 -19.86 10.39
N LYS A 162 11.79 -19.75 11.64
CA LYS A 162 11.03 -20.14 12.82
C LYS A 162 9.77 -19.28 13.04
N ALA A 163 9.77 -18.03 12.60
CA ALA A 163 8.60 -17.17 12.73
C ALA A 163 7.45 -17.63 11.82
N SER A 164 7.76 -17.89 10.55
CA SER A 164 6.77 -18.44 9.61
C SER A 164 6.34 -19.86 9.98
N GLU A 165 7.23 -20.69 10.54
CA GLU A 165 6.89 -22.01 11.08
C GLU A 165 5.84 -21.90 12.20
N ALA A 166 6.04 -20.99 13.17
CA ALA A 166 5.09 -20.75 14.25
C ALA A 166 3.74 -20.22 13.73
N GLN A 167 3.76 -19.34 12.75
CA GLN A 167 2.54 -18.82 12.13
C GLN A 167 1.77 -19.93 11.40
N ALA A 168 2.45 -20.77 10.64
CA ALA A 168 1.82 -21.91 9.98
C ALA A 168 1.20 -22.89 10.98
N LEU A 169 1.90 -23.20 12.07
CA LEU A 169 1.39 -24.04 13.16
C LEU A 169 0.16 -23.42 13.82
N ASN A 170 0.15 -22.11 14.07
CA ASN A 170 -1.03 -21.44 14.61
C ASN A 170 -2.23 -21.56 13.65
N ASN A 171 -2.03 -21.33 12.36
CA ASN A 171 -3.10 -21.46 11.36
C ASN A 171 -3.63 -22.90 11.26
N ILE A 172 -2.75 -23.90 11.34
CA ILE A 172 -3.15 -25.31 11.43
C ILE A 172 -4.01 -25.54 12.66
N GLY A 173 -3.62 -24.96 13.82
CA GLY A 173 -4.40 -25.03 15.05
C GLY A 173 -5.82 -24.50 14.87
N VAL A 174 -5.97 -23.32 14.25
CA VAL A 174 -7.27 -22.70 13.95
C VAL A 174 -8.13 -23.61 13.07
N ILE A 175 -7.56 -24.19 12.01
CA ILE A 175 -8.30 -25.10 11.11
C ILE A 175 -8.74 -26.36 11.86
N ARG A 176 -7.88 -26.94 12.70
CA ARG A 176 -8.20 -28.13 13.49
C ARG A 176 -9.27 -27.86 14.54
N GLU A 177 -9.26 -26.67 15.13
CA GLU A 177 -10.32 -26.21 16.04
C GLU A 177 -11.68 -26.15 15.34
N GLU A 178 -11.75 -25.53 14.15
CA GLU A 178 -12.98 -25.49 13.32
C GLU A 178 -13.49 -26.89 12.95
N GLN A 179 -12.55 -27.84 12.73
CA GLN A 179 -12.87 -29.23 12.50
C GLN A 179 -13.25 -30.00 13.79
N GLN A 180 -13.27 -29.33 14.96
CA GLN A 180 -13.48 -29.89 16.30
C GLN A 180 -12.46 -30.99 16.69
N LEU A 181 -11.29 -30.97 16.05
CA LEU A 181 -10.16 -31.84 16.36
C LEU A 181 -9.29 -31.21 17.45
N TYR A 182 -9.86 -31.03 18.65
CA TYR A 182 -9.29 -30.21 19.72
C TYR A 182 -7.91 -30.68 20.21
N ASP A 183 -7.65 -31.99 20.22
CA ASP A 183 -6.33 -32.49 20.61
C ASP A 183 -5.25 -32.14 19.58
N GLU A 184 -5.58 -32.21 18.29
CA GLU A 184 -4.68 -31.79 17.21
C GLU A 184 -4.46 -30.26 17.24
N ALA A 185 -5.51 -29.49 17.50
CA ALA A 185 -5.42 -28.04 17.67
C ALA A 185 -4.48 -27.67 18.82
N LEU A 186 -4.61 -28.32 19.98
CA LEU A 186 -3.71 -28.14 21.14
C LEU A 186 -2.26 -28.44 20.81
N VAL A 187 -1.98 -29.50 20.07
CA VAL A 187 -0.62 -29.84 19.63
C VAL A 187 -0.04 -28.73 18.77
N ALA A 188 -0.80 -28.25 17.80
CA ALA A 188 -0.36 -27.20 16.89
C ALA A 188 -0.16 -25.85 17.62
N TYR A 189 -1.10 -25.40 18.43
CA TYR A 189 -0.99 -24.17 19.19
C TYR A 189 0.16 -24.21 20.21
N LYS A 190 0.37 -25.33 20.92
CA LYS A 190 1.48 -25.48 21.86
C LYS A 190 2.84 -25.47 21.14
N ALA A 191 2.93 -26.06 19.95
CA ALA A 191 4.15 -26.03 19.15
C ALA A 191 4.46 -24.59 18.68
N SER A 192 3.43 -23.85 18.21
CA SER A 192 3.54 -22.43 17.88
C SER A 192 4.00 -21.59 19.08
N TYR A 193 3.37 -21.78 20.25
CA TYR A 193 3.73 -21.11 21.49
C TYR A 193 5.19 -21.33 21.86
N MET A 194 5.66 -22.59 21.85
CA MET A 194 7.06 -22.92 22.17
C MET A 194 8.04 -22.23 21.21
N THR A 195 7.71 -22.20 19.92
CA THR A 195 8.55 -21.56 18.92
C THR A 195 8.58 -20.03 19.14
N ASN A 196 7.44 -19.40 19.41
CA ASN A 196 7.37 -17.97 19.70
C ASN A 196 8.07 -17.62 21.02
N GLN A 197 8.05 -18.51 22.01
CA GLN A 197 8.80 -18.36 23.26
C GLN A 197 10.32 -18.32 23.01
N LEU A 198 10.84 -19.21 22.16
CA LEU A 198 12.24 -19.21 21.76
C LEU A 198 12.66 -17.94 21.01
N LEU A 199 11.73 -17.36 20.23
CA LEU A 199 11.94 -16.11 19.47
C LEU A 199 11.75 -14.85 20.32
N GLY A 200 11.14 -14.95 21.50
CA GLY A 200 10.78 -13.80 22.32
C GLY A 200 9.59 -13.00 21.75
N ASN A 201 8.78 -13.60 20.89
CA ASN A 201 7.61 -12.98 20.26
C ASN A 201 6.42 -12.95 21.24
N LYS A 202 6.44 -12.01 22.17
CA LYS A 202 5.48 -11.92 23.26
C LYS A 202 4.03 -11.76 22.84
N ARG A 203 3.76 -11.04 21.75
CA ARG A 203 2.41 -10.86 21.22
C ARG A 203 1.84 -12.20 20.74
N GLU A 204 2.55 -12.87 19.87
CA GLU A 204 2.16 -14.19 19.33
C GLU A 204 2.08 -15.26 20.42
N MET A 205 2.92 -15.15 21.47
CA MET A 205 2.80 -16.00 22.66
C MET A 205 1.47 -15.76 23.39
N ALA A 206 1.05 -14.51 23.58
CA ALA A 206 -0.22 -14.18 24.20
C ALA A 206 -1.39 -14.73 23.38
N ASP A 207 -1.38 -14.54 22.05
CA ASP A 207 -2.40 -15.07 21.14
C ASP A 207 -2.47 -16.61 21.19
N ASN A 208 -1.32 -17.30 21.18
CA ASN A 208 -1.29 -18.75 21.32
C ASN A 208 -1.85 -19.22 22.68
N MET A 209 -1.55 -18.51 23.78
CA MET A 209 -2.08 -18.83 25.12
C MET A 209 -3.61 -18.67 25.15
N MET A 210 -4.15 -17.62 24.50
CA MET A 210 -5.59 -17.42 24.36
C MET A 210 -6.23 -18.57 23.61
N ASN A 211 -5.69 -18.94 22.44
CA ASN A 211 -6.19 -20.09 21.66
C ASN A 211 -6.14 -21.41 22.45
N ILE A 212 -5.04 -21.66 23.18
CA ILE A 212 -4.92 -22.86 24.04
C ILE A 212 -6.00 -22.83 25.14
N GLY A 213 -6.21 -21.69 25.80
CA GLY A 213 -7.24 -21.52 26.81
C GLY A 213 -8.63 -21.78 26.24
N HIS A 214 -8.93 -21.25 25.06
CA HIS A 214 -10.20 -21.47 24.38
C HIS A 214 -10.45 -22.96 24.06
N ILE A 215 -9.44 -23.69 23.60
CA ILE A 215 -9.58 -25.16 23.40
C ILE A 215 -9.88 -25.87 24.71
N TYR A 216 -9.24 -25.51 25.83
CA TYR A 216 -9.56 -26.13 27.11
C TYR A 216 -11.00 -25.79 27.57
N LEU A 217 -11.52 -24.57 27.29
CA LEU A 217 -12.91 -24.24 27.49
C LEU A 217 -13.85 -25.17 26.69
N LEU A 218 -13.59 -25.35 25.39
CA LEU A 218 -14.36 -26.25 24.51
C LEU A 218 -14.30 -27.71 24.99
N LYS A 219 -13.19 -28.14 25.56
CA LYS A 219 -13.01 -29.45 26.20
C LYS A 219 -13.64 -29.53 27.58
N LYS A 220 -14.24 -28.47 28.11
CA LYS A 220 -14.81 -28.33 29.45
C LYS A 220 -13.82 -28.50 30.60
N ASP A 221 -12.55 -28.27 30.33
CA ASP A 221 -11.50 -28.18 31.37
C ASP A 221 -11.33 -26.69 31.76
N PHE A 222 -12.27 -26.20 32.54
CA PHE A 222 -12.39 -24.78 32.91
C PHE A 222 -11.19 -24.32 33.77
N ALA A 223 -10.57 -25.21 34.54
CA ALA A 223 -9.42 -24.87 35.36
C ALA A 223 -8.21 -24.53 34.48
N GLU A 224 -7.92 -25.35 33.50
CA GLU A 224 -6.84 -25.10 32.55
C GLU A 224 -7.18 -23.92 31.64
N ALA A 225 -8.41 -23.74 31.18
CA ALA A 225 -8.83 -22.57 30.38
C ALA A 225 -8.49 -21.28 31.11
N ILE A 226 -8.98 -21.11 32.34
CA ILE A 226 -8.74 -19.91 33.18
C ILE A 226 -7.23 -19.73 33.46
N ASN A 227 -6.48 -20.80 33.66
CA ASN A 227 -5.05 -20.75 33.90
C ASN A 227 -4.29 -20.19 32.67
N TRP A 228 -4.60 -20.68 31.48
CA TRP A 228 -3.97 -20.21 30.26
C TRP A 228 -4.36 -18.76 29.94
N HIS A 229 -5.65 -18.38 30.09
CA HIS A 229 -6.09 -17.02 29.91
C HIS A 229 -5.45 -16.03 30.89
N LYS A 230 -5.21 -16.41 32.15
CA LYS A 230 -4.46 -15.58 33.12
C LYS A 230 -3.00 -15.34 32.73
N ARG A 231 -2.35 -16.37 32.16
CA ARG A 231 -0.99 -16.24 31.63
C ARG A 231 -0.98 -15.30 30.41
N ALA A 232 -1.95 -15.42 29.51
CA ALA A 232 -2.12 -14.52 28.38
C ALA A 232 -2.35 -13.07 28.82
N GLU A 233 -3.19 -12.87 29.87
CA GLU A 233 -3.44 -11.53 30.44
C GLU A 233 -2.15 -10.88 30.97
N THR A 234 -1.31 -11.65 31.65
CA THR A 234 -0.05 -11.14 32.18
C THR A 234 0.87 -10.69 31.05
N GLU A 235 1.07 -11.52 30.05
CA GLU A 235 1.93 -11.21 28.90
C GLU A 235 1.40 -10.02 28.10
N ALA A 236 0.08 -10.00 27.79
CA ALA A 236 -0.56 -8.93 27.03
C ALA A 236 -0.49 -7.57 27.76
N ARG A 237 -0.59 -7.56 29.10
CA ARG A 237 -0.39 -6.35 29.91
C ARG A 237 1.02 -5.84 29.88
N GLU A 238 2.02 -6.72 29.98
CA GLU A 238 3.44 -6.32 29.90
C GLU A 238 3.78 -5.57 28.63
N ILE A 239 3.22 -5.99 27.52
CA ILE A 239 3.49 -5.38 26.19
C ILE A 239 2.45 -4.35 25.77
N SER A 240 1.48 -4.00 26.65
CA SER A 240 0.38 -3.09 26.34
C SER A 240 -0.44 -3.49 25.09
N TYR A 241 -0.67 -4.79 24.90
CA TYR A 241 -1.42 -5.34 23.78
C TYR A 241 -2.93 -5.21 24.05
N LEU A 242 -3.47 -4.02 23.75
CA LEU A 242 -4.86 -3.65 24.10
C LEU A 242 -5.90 -4.46 23.32
N GLU A 243 -5.67 -4.76 22.04
CA GLU A 243 -6.58 -5.58 21.23
C GLU A 243 -6.67 -7.00 21.79
N GLY A 244 -5.51 -7.59 22.14
CA GLY A 244 -5.47 -8.91 22.78
C GLY A 244 -6.16 -8.91 24.14
N LEU A 245 -5.95 -7.90 24.97
CA LEU A 245 -6.66 -7.75 26.26
C LEU A 245 -8.17 -7.61 26.06
N CYS A 246 -8.61 -6.91 25.03
CA CYS A 246 -10.01 -6.76 24.69
C CYS A 246 -10.67 -8.12 24.38
N ALA A 247 -10.04 -8.92 23.50
CA ALA A 247 -10.48 -10.27 23.17
C ALA A 247 -10.48 -11.17 24.40
N LEU A 248 -9.38 -11.17 25.15
CA LEU A 248 -9.20 -12.00 26.34
C LEU A 248 -10.24 -11.72 27.46
N TYR A 249 -10.66 -10.47 27.65
CA TYR A 249 -11.71 -10.15 28.60
C TYR A 249 -13.07 -10.74 28.22
N LYS A 250 -13.35 -10.88 26.91
CA LYS A 250 -14.50 -11.62 26.43
C LYS A 250 -14.39 -13.10 26.78
N ASP A 251 -13.21 -13.70 26.56
CA ASP A 251 -12.97 -15.10 26.87
C ASP A 251 -13.10 -15.37 28.36
N PHE A 252 -12.53 -14.53 29.24
CA PHE A 252 -12.75 -14.64 30.67
C PHE A 252 -14.22 -14.52 31.09
N ALA A 253 -14.99 -13.63 30.44
CA ALA A 253 -16.41 -13.54 30.74
C ALA A 253 -17.12 -14.85 30.41
N MET A 254 -16.78 -15.51 29.29
CA MET A 254 -17.32 -16.81 28.92
C MET A 254 -16.87 -17.94 29.86
N ASP A 255 -15.58 -17.95 30.26
CA ASP A 255 -15.06 -18.92 31.23
C ASP A 255 -15.84 -18.89 32.54
N TYR A 256 -15.97 -17.69 33.14
CA TYR A 256 -16.62 -17.51 34.43
C TYR A 256 -18.15 -17.69 34.36
N GLU A 257 -18.78 -17.34 33.25
CA GLU A 257 -20.19 -17.63 32.99
C GLU A 257 -20.43 -19.14 32.97
N THR A 258 -19.56 -19.91 32.30
CA THR A 258 -19.69 -21.36 32.18
C THR A 258 -19.53 -22.08 33.52
N VAL A 259 -18.70 -21.57 34.43
CA VAL A 259 -18.55 -22.13 35.77
C VAL A 259 -19.59 -21.58 36.78
N GLY A 260 -20.48 -20.68 36.35
CA GLY A 260 -21.56 -20.10 37.16
C GLY A 260 -21.15 -18.92 38.05
N ASP A 261 -19.93 -18.41 37.92
CA ASP A 261 -19.49 -17.18 38.60
C ASP A 261 -19.90 -15.93 37.80
N TYR A 262 -21.20 -15.70 37.77
CA TYR A 262 -21.81 -14.56 37.04
C TYR A 262 -21.31 -13.18 37.48
N LYS A 263 -20.86 -13.05 38.74
CA LYS A 263 -20.33 -11.78 39.26
C LYS A 263 -19.01 -11.45 38.59
N THR A 264 -18.10 -12.42 38.51
CA THR A 264 -16.80 -12.25 37.86
C THR A 264 -16.97 -12.16 36.34
N ALA A 265 -17.86 -12.94 35.74
CA ALA A 265 -18.19 -12.84 34.31
C ALA A 265 -18.66 -11.42 33.93
N LEU A 266 -19.59 -10.83 34.70
CA LEU A 266 -20.06 -9.48 34.47
C LEU A 266 -18.94 -8.43 34.59
N ALA A 267 -18.03 -8.60 35.55
CA ALA A 267 -16.89 -7.70 35.71
C ALA A 267 -15.94 -7.74 34.49
N TYR A 268 -15.67 -8.93 33.94
CA TYR A 268 -14.85 -9.06 32.73
C TYR A 268 -15.58 -8.58 31.48
N TYR A 269 -16.87 -8.83 31.34
CA TYR A 269 -17.66 -8.30 30.24
C TYR A 269 -17.69 -6.75 30.24
N THR A 270 -17.78 -6.14 31.43
CA THR A 270 -17.70 -4.69 31.56
C THR A 270 -16.33 -4.15 31.15
N ARG A 271 -15.23 -4.84 31.52
CA ARG A 271 -13.87 -4.49 31.06
C ARG A 271 -13.72 -4.60 29.54
N HIS A 272 -14.21 -5.69 28.97
CA HIS A 272 -14.26 -5.89 27.52
C HIS A 272 -14.96 -4.72 26.83
N LYS A 273 -16.19 -4.39 27.28
CA LYS A 273 -16.98 -3.30 26.70
C LYS A 273 -16.24 -1.96 26.76
N ASN A 274 -15.72 -1.59 27.95
CA ASN A 274 -15.04 -0.32 28.12
C ASN A 274 -13.79 -0.20 27.23
N LEU A 275 -13.02 -1.28 27.10
CA LEU A 275 -11.82 -1.30 26.28
C LEU A 275 -12.17 -1.30 24.78
N SER A 276 -13.20 -2.05 24.37
CA SER A 276 -13.73 -2.04 23.01
C SER A 276 -14.23 -0.67 22.58
N ASP A 277 -15.01 0.01 23.45
CA ASP A 277 -15.49 1.38 23.18
C ASP A 277 -14.32 2.37 23.03
N SER A 278 -13.26 2.20 23.83
CA SER A 278 -12.05 3.03 23.74
C SER A 278 -11.30 2.80 22.41
N LEU A 279 -11.07 1.55 22.04
CA LEU A 279 -10.40 1.18 20.78
C LEU A 279 -11.20 1.65 19.54
N PHE A 280 -12.52 1.48 19.57
CA PHE A 280 -13.41 1.94 18.49
C PHE A 280 -13.38 3.46 18.32
N ASN A 281 -13.35 4.23 19.41
CA ASN A 281 -13.25 5.69 19.36
C ASN A 281 -11.90 6.15 18.82
N GLU A 282 -10.80 5.48 19.16
CA GLU A 282 -9.46 5.76 18.63
C GLU A 282 -9.36 5.45 17.12
N GLU A 283 -9.91 4.32 16.70
CA GLU A 283 -9.95 3.93 15.28
C GLU A 283 -10.77 4.94 14.46
N ASN A 284 -11.94 5.34 14.94
CA ASN A 284 -12.76 6.36 14.28
C ASN A 284 -12.06 7.72 14.22
N SER A 285 -11.39 8.14 15.29
CA SER A 285 -10.60 9.38 15.28
C SER A 285 -9.49 9.35 14.25
N THR A 286 -8.76 8.24 14.17
CA THR A 286 -7.71 8.02 13.17
C THR A 286 -8.28 8.04 11.75
N LYS A 287 -9.44 7.42 11.54
CA LYS A 287 -10.15 7.43 10.25
C LYS A 287 -10.59 8.83 9.84
N ILE A 288 -11.15 9.59 10.76
CA ILE A 288 -11.58 10.99 10.53
C ILE A 288 -10.36 11.85 10.17
N ASN A 289 -9.25 11.75 10.90
CA ASN A 289 -8.04 12.49 10.61
C ASN A 289 -7.48 12.15 9.22
N SER A 290 -7.45 10.86 8.87
CA SER A 290 -7.03 10.39 7.53
C SER A 290 -7.92 10.95 6.41
N LEU A 291 -9.23 11.06 6.63
CA LEU A 291 -10.16 11.64 5.66
C LEU A 291 -9.99 13.16 5.54
N MET A 292 -9.72 13.84 6.65
CA MET A 292 -9.41 15.28 6.65
C MET A 292 -8.13 15.58 5.86
N ASP A 293 -7.06 14.81 6.08
CA ASP A 293 -5.80 14.94 5.33
C ASP A 293 -6.01 14.71 3.81
N LYS A 294 -6.83 13.73 3.45
CA LYS A 294 -7.19 13.46 2.04
C LYS A 294 -7.97 14.63 1.42
N TRP A 295 -8.94 15.16 2.16
CA TRP A 295 -9.74 16.30 1.71
C TRP A 295 -8.90 17.57 1.54
N GLU A 296 -8.00 17.88 2.49
CA GLU A 296 -7.07 19.00 2.36
C GLU A 296 -6.14 18.85 1.16
N THR A 297 -5.63 17.64 0.93
CA THR A 297 -4.76 17.35 -0.21
C THR A 297 -5.48 17.56 -1.54
N ASP A 298 -6.69 17.03 -1.70
CA ASP A 298 -7.52 17.20 -2.90
C ASP A 298 -7.89 18.67 -3.13
N ARG A 299 -8.21 19.40 -2.07
CA ARG A 299 -8.48 20.84 -2.13
C ARG A 299 -7.26 21.63 -2.61
N ASN A 300 -6.09 21.37 -2.04
CA ASN A 300 -4.84 22.05 -2.40
C ASN A 300 -4.45 21.74 -3.86
N GLU A 301 -4.67 20.52 -4.32
CA GLU A 301 -4.43 20.13 -5.72
C GLU A 301 -5.37 20.88 -6.68
N LYS A 302 -6.64 20.99 -6.35
CA LYS A 302 -7.61 21.75 -7.15
C LYS A 302 -7.27 23.24 -7.19
N GLU A 303 -6.92 23.84 -6.04
CA GLU A 303 -6.47 25.24 -5.99
C GLU A 303 -5.20 25.48 -6.82
N PHE A 304 -4.26 24.52 -6.81
CA PHE A 304 -3.05 24.58 -7.64
C PHE A 304 -3.36 24.52 -9.13
N ILE A 305 -4.28 23.63 -9.56
CA ILE A 305 -4.70 23.51 -10.96
C ILE A 305 -5.38 24.80 -11.43
N VAL A 306 -6.27 25.38 -10.62
CA VAL A 306 -6.93 26.67 -10.95
C VAL A 306 -5.89 27.77 -11.11
N LYS A 307 -4.94 27.88 -10.20
CA LYS A 307 -3.89 28.88 -10.26
C LYS A 307 -2.95 28.73 -11.46
N GLN A 308 -2.67 27.49 -11.87
CA GLN A 308 -1.92 27.20 -13.09
C GLN A 308 -2.70 27.64 -14.35
N GLN A 309 -4.01 27.41 -14.36
CA GLN A 309 -4.87 27.82 -15.48
C GLN A 309 -4.99 29.35 -15.57
N GLU A 310 -5.11 30.03 -14.44
CA GLU A 310 -5.13 31.49 -14.41
C GLU A 310 -3.81 32.09 -14.94
N LEU A 311 -2.65 31.53 -14.50
CA LEU A 311 -1.34 31.94 -14.98
C LEU A 311 -1.19 31.72 -16.49
N PHE A 312 -1.64 30.59 -16.99
CA PHE A 312 -1.62 30.29 -18.42
C PHE A 312 -2.46 31.29 -19.21
N ASN A 313 -3.69 31.56 -18.76
CA ASN A 313 -4.59 32.54 -19.41
C ASN A 313 -3.99 33.96 -19.39
N GLN A 314 -3.30 34.33 -18.30
CA GLN A 314 -2.61 35.62 -18.22
C GLN A 314 -1.48 35.71 -19.23
N GLN A 315 -0.63 34.69 -19.35
CA GLN A 315 0.44 34.64 -20.35
C GLN A 315 -0.07 34.70 -21.78
N GLU A 316 -1.21 34.05 -22.06
CA GLU A 316 -1.84 34.08 -23.37
C GLU A 316 -2.39 35.48 -23.71
N ASN A 317 -3.02 36.14 -22.73
CA ASN A 317 -3.49 37.51 -22.88
C ASN A 317 -2.34 38.50 -23.13
N ASP A 318 -1.25 38.38 -22.40
CA ASP A 318 -0.03 39.22 -22.58
C ASP A 318 0.55 39.01 -23.99
N ARG A 319 0.62 37.75 -24.45
CA ARG A 319 1.06 37.40 -25.80
C ARG A 319 0.18 38.01 -26.88
N MET A 320 -1.14 38.00 -26.69
CA MET A 320 -2.11 38.60 -27.59
C MET A 320 -2.01 40.12 -27.59
N ALA A 321 -1.75 40.74 -26.44
CA ALA A 321 -1.51 42.18 -26.32
C ALA A 321 -0.24 42.61 -27.10
N ASP A 322 0.87 41.87 -26.92
CA ASP A 322 2.10 42.11 -27.68
C ASP A 322 1.89 41.95 -29.18
N GLN A 323 1.18 40.92 -29.63
CA GLN A 323 0.86 40.78 -31.06
C GLN A 323 0.06 41.95 -31.60
N ARG A 324 -0.92 42.46 -30.84
CA ARG A 324 -1.72 43.66 -31.25
C ARG A 324 -0.83 44.88 -31.35
N LEU A 325 0.09 45.09 -30.41
CA LEU A 325 1.05 46.19 -30.46
C LEU A 325 1.95 46.14 -31.71
N TRP A 326 2.43 44.94 -32.06
CA TRP A 326 3.22 44.70 -33.26
C TRP A 326 2.44 44.99 -34.54
N VAL A 327 1.16 44.60 -34.60
CA VAL A 327 0.27 44.89 -35.75
C VAL A 327 0.04 46.40 -35.90
N ILE A 328 -0.20 47.11 -34.81
CA ILE A 328 -0.40 48.59 -34.82
C ILE A 328 0.92 49.28 -35.22
N ALA A 329 2.03 48.89 -34.68
CA ALA A 329 3.33 49.47 -35.00
C ALA A 329 3.71 49.26 -36.48
N SER A 330 3.49 48.06 -37.01
CA SER A 330 3.78 47.73 -38.41
C SER A 330 2.84 48.51 -39.36
N GLY A 331 1.54 48.62 -39.00
CA GLY A 331 0.58 49.43 -39.73
C GLY A 331 0.96 50.91 -39.76
N GLY A 332 1.44 51.47 -38.63
CA GLY A 332 1.97 52.82 -38.52
C GLY A 332 3.18 53.07 -39.43
N ILE A 333 4.11 52.13 -39.48
CA ILE A 333 5.27 52.21 -40.39
C ILE A 333 4.85 52.24 -41.85
N VAL A 334 3.90 51.36 -42.24
CA VAL A 334 3.37 51.33 -43.61
C VAL A 334 2.71 52.65 -43.98
N LEU A 335 1.91 53.26 -43.10
CA LEU A 335 1.30 54.58 -43.33
C LEU A 335 2.35 55.69 -43.46
N LEU A 336 3.39 55.67 -42.65
CA LEU A 336 4.50 56.66 -42.78
C LEU A 336 5.25 56.53 -44.12
N LEU A 337 5.49 55.31 -44.58
CA LEU A 337 6.09 55.06 -45.89
C LEU A 337 5.21 55.52 -47.05
N PHE A 338 3.90 55.25 -46.98
CA PHE A 338 2.94 55.76 -47.99
C PHE A 338 2.83 57.27 -47.97
N GLY A 339 2.74 57.90 -46.80
CA GLY A 339 2.75 59.35 -46.63
C GLY A 339 4.04 59.98 -47.16
N GLY A 340 5.20 59.43 -46.86
CA GLY A 340 6.47 59.85 -47.40
C GLY A 340 6.59 59.76 -48.92
N TYR A 341 6.09 58.60 -49.47
CA TYR A 341 6.04 58.44 -50.93
C TYR A 341 5.09 59.42 -51.61
N ALA A 342 3.89 59.64 -51.09
CA ALA A 342 2.92 60.59 -51.61
C ALA A 342 3.49 62.02 -51.58
N PHE A 343 4.17 62.43 -50.49
CA PHE A 343 4.80 63.68 -50.38
C PHE A 343 5.95 63.89 -51.43
N TYR A 344 6.79 62.84 -51.59
CA TYR A 344 7.83 62.82 -52.59
C TYR A 344 7.29 62.94 -54.01
N ALA A 345 6.25 62.17 -54.36
CA ALA A 345 5.56 62.16 -55.64
C ALA A 345 4.93 63.54 -55.93
N SER A 346 4.25 64.15 -54.94
CA SER A 346 3.71 65.52 -55.04
C SER A 346 4.78 66.61 -55.32
N LYS A 347 5.92 66.50 -54.62
CA LYS A 347 7.06 67.42 -54.85
C LYS A 347 7.65 67.21 -56.23
N ARG A 348 7.74 66.02 -56.75
CA ARG A 348 8.21 65.66 -58.09
C ARG A 348 7.26 66.25 -59.18
N ILE A 349 5.96 66.14 -58.99
CA ILE A 349 4.90 66.67 -59.88
C ILE A 349 5.01 68.18 -59.89
N LYS A 350 5.09 68.84 -58.72
CA LYS A 350 5.27 70.35 -58.66
C LYS A 350 6.54 70.82 -59.38
N ARG A 351 7.66 70.10 -59.26
CA ARG A 351 8.90 70.45 -59.99
C ARG A 351 8.75 70.25 -61.49
N ALA A 352 8.05 69.18 -61.94
CA ALA A 352 7.77 68.99 -63.35
C ALA A 352 6.89 70.10 -63.92
N GLN A 353 5.86 70.48 -63.15
CA GLN A 353 4.96 71.56 -63.52
C GLN A 353 5.73 72.93 -63.68
N MET A 354 6.59 73.24 -62.71
CA MET A 354 7.43 74.44 -62.80
C MET A 354 8.37 74.45 -63.99
N LEU A 355 8.89 73.30 -64.40
CA LEU A 355 9.71 73.15 -65.58
C LEU A 355 8.91 73.32 -66.88
N ILE A 356 7.69 72.87 -66.92
CA ILE A 356 6.76 73.11 -68.06
C ILE A 356 6.36 74.62 -68.18
N ASP A 357 6.03 75.18 -67.01
CA ASP A 357 5.66 76.63 -66.94
C ASP A 357 6.84 77.54 -67.26
N ALA A 358 8.09 77.10 -67.16
CA ALA A 358 9.28 77.85 -67.55
C ALA A 358 9.69 77.70 -69.04
N GLN A 359 9.07 76.78 -69.76
CA GLN A 359 9.30 76.56 -71.21
C GLN A 359 8.22 77.17 -72.11
N ASN A 360 7.15 77.75 -71.56
CA ASN A 360 6.14 78.56 -72.23
C ASN A 360 6.40 80.05 -71.94
#